data_64d3e52fdabad6a58bb57700eb692b18
#
_entry.id   64d3e52fdabad6a58bb57700eb692b18
#
_cell.length_a   1.000
_cell.length_b   1.000
_cell.length_c   1.000
_cell.angle_alpha   90.00
_cell.angle_beta   90.00
_cell.angle_gamma   90.00
#
_symmetry.space_group_name_H-M   'P 1'
#
loop_
_entity.id
_entity.type
_entity.pdbx_description
1 polymer ?
#
loop_
_entity_poly.entity_id
_entity_poly.type
_entity_poly.pdbx_seq_one_letter_code
_entity_poly.pdbx_strand_id
1 'polypeptide(L)'
;TPSTPTVDASALSIKTNVGTTLPKDGNGNFDCTIKPSETIRLSVSGTDAAATWTVADASVLSISADGLITPVKVGTTTVTATVGGAVLTITVRIK
;
A
#
# COMPACT_ATOMS: atom_id res chain seq x y z
N THR A 1 0.11 -18.06 27.50
CA THR A 1 -0.18 -16.67 27.14
C THR A 1 -1.02 -16.66 25.87
N PRO A 2 -2.25 -16.26 25.98
CA PRO A 2 -3.06 -16.15 24.81
C PRO A 2 -2.53 -15.00 23.97
N SER A 3 -1.82 -15.32 22.97
CA SER A 3 -1.44 -14.31 22.01
C SER A 3 -2.60 -14.12 21.05
N THR A 4 -3.13 -12.92 21.05
CA THR A 4 -3.95 -12.49 19.93
C THR A 4 -3.07 -12.64 18.70
N PRO A 5 -3.53 -13.32 17.65
CA PRO A 5 -2.73 -13.41 16.44
C PRO A 5 -2.48 -12.02 15.93
N THR A 6 -1.27 -11.55 16.15
CA THR A 6 -0.83 -10.29 15.59
C THR A 6 -0.50 -10.55 14.13
N VAL A 7 -1.04 -9.75 13.24
CA VAL A 7 -0.67 -9.84 11.83
C VAL A 7 0.78 -9.41 11.71
N ASP A 8 1.61 -10.28 11.18
CA ASP A 8 3.03 -10.00 11.01
C ASP A 8 3.23 -9.29 9.68
N ALA A 9 3.70 -8.06 9.72
CA ALA A 9 3.92 -7.27 8.52
C ALA A 9 4.88 -7.94 7.53
N SER A 10 5.84 -8.70 8.03
CA SER A 10 6.79 -9.40 7.16
C SER A 10 6.15 -10.57 6.41
N ALA A 11 5.01 -11.06 6.88
CA ALA A 11 4.28 -12.14 6.22
C ALA A 11 3.25 -11.61 5.23
N LEU A 12 3.06 -10.30 5.16
CA LEU A 12 2.08 -9.68 4.28
C LEU A 12 2.74 -9.22 2.98
N SER A 13 1.95 -9.16 1.94
CA SER A 13 2.36 -8.66 0.63
C SER A 13 1.31 -7.70 0.10
N ILE A 14 1.73 -6.77 -0.73
CA ILE A 14 0.82 -5.85 -1.41
C ILE A 14 0.74 -6.28 -2.87
N LYS A 15 -0.47 -6.48 -3.34
CA LYS A 15 -0.73 -6.82 -4.74
C LYS A 15 -1.52 -5.73 -5.41
N THR A 16 -1.30 -5.58 -6.70
CA THR A 16 -2.07 -4.65 -7.53
C THR A 16 -3.25 -5.35 -8.17
N ASN A 17 -4.18 -4.58 -8.72
CA ASN A 17 -5.34 -5.11 -9.42
C ASN A 17 -5.00 -5.82 -10.73
N VAL A 18 -3.76 -5.68 -11.19
CA VAL A 18 -3.27 -6.41 -12.37
C VAL A 18 -2.56 -7.71 -12.01
N GLY A 19 -2.57 -8.08 -10.72
CA GLY A 19 -1.99 -9.34 -10.26
C GLY A 19 -0.50 -9.29 -9.95
N THR A 20 0.09 -8.09 -9.99
CA THR A 20 1.51 -7.92 -9.69
C THR A 20 1.71 -7.72 -8.19
N THR A 21 2.68 -8.43 -7.63
CA THR A 21 3.09 -8.19 -6.24
C THR A 21 4.13 -7.09 -6.22
N LEU A 22 3.92 -6.08 -5.36
CA LEU A 22 4.87 -4.99 -5.23
C LEU A 22 6.19 -5.48 -4.63
N PRO A 23 7.34 -5.07 -5.19
CA PRO A 23 8.62 -5.42 -4.60
C PRO A 23 8.87 -4.63 -3.32
N LYS A 24 9.65 -5.20 -2.42
CA LYS A 24 10.15 -4.51 -1.24
C LYS A 24 11.53 -3.93 -1.54
N ASP A 25 11.77 -2.74 -1.02
CA ASP A 25 13.12 -2.16 -1.08
C ASP A 25 13.98 -2.69 0.07
N GLY A 26 15.21 -2.20 0.19
CA GLY A 26 16.13 -2.64 1.22
C GLY A 26 15.73 -2.27 2.63
N ASN A 27 14.76 -1.38 2.80
CA ASN A 27 14.25 -0.94 4.10
C ASN A 27 12.96 -1.66 4.51
N GLY A 28 12.50 -2.60 3.71
CA GLY A 28 11.25 -3.32 3.97
C GLY A 28 10.00 -2.59 3.53
N ASN A 29 10.14 -1.49 2.82
CA ASN A 29 9.00 -0.75 2.26
C ASN A 29 8.67 -1.28 0.87
N PHE A 30 7.39 -1.21 0.52
CA PHE A 30 6.98 -1.56 -0.83
C PHE A 30 7.23 -0.39 -1.77
N ASP A 31 7.49 -0.68 -3.03
CA ASP A 31 7.76 0.32 -4.05
C ASP A 31 6.75 0.16 -5.18
N CYS A 32 6.12 1.25 -5.56
CA CYS A 32 5.12 1.26 -6.62
C CYS A 32 5.34 2.47 -7.52
N THR A 33 5.42 2.23 -8.81
CA THR A 33 5.53 3.30 -9.81
C THR A 33 4.33 3.23 -10.73
N ILE A 34 3.62 4.34 -10.89
CA ILE A 34 2.45 4.43 -11.77
C ILE A 34 2.55 5.68 -12.63
N LYS A 35 1.75 5.70 -13.69
CA LYS A 35 1.66 6.86 -14.59
C LYS A 35 0.62 7.85 -14.08
N PRO A 36 0.73 9.13 -14.41
CA PRO A 36 -0.23 10.14 -13.94
C PRO A 36 -1.67 9.92 -14.39
N SER A 37 -1.87 9.16 -15.47
CA SER A 37 -3.21 8.87 -15.97
C SER A 37 -3.70 7.48 -15.58
N GLU A 38 -2.93 6.74 -14.76
CA GLU A 38 -3.22 5.35 -14.43
C GLU A 38 -3.72 5.25 -13.00
N THR A 39 -4.85 4.57 -12.81
CA THR A 39 -5.32 4.23 -11.47
C THR A 39 -4.90 2.82 -11.14
N ILE A 40 -4.60 2.57 -9.87
CA ILE A 40 -4.17 1.26 -9.42
C ILE A 40 -4.86 0.95 -8.08
N ARG A 41 -5.33 -0.27 -7.94
CA ARG A 41 -5.89 -0.72 -6.67
C ARG A 41 -4.90 -1.63 -5.99
N LEU A 42 -4.60 -1.31 -4.74
CA LEU A 42 -3.72 -2.12 -3.91
C LEU A 42 -4.57 -3.00 -2.98
N SER A 43 -4.08 -4.18 -2.71
CA SER A 43 -4.69 -5.08 -1.75
C SER A 43 -3.61 -5.76 -0.94
N VAL A 44 -3.92 -6.05 0.33
CA VAL A 44 -3.00 -6.75 1.21
C VAL A 44 -3.27 -8.24 1.07
N SER A 45 -2.20 -9.00 0.83
CA SER A 45 -2.26 -10.45 0.73
C SER A 45 -1.62 -11.08 1.96
N GLY A 46 -2.14 -12.22 2.37
CA GLY A 46 -1.63 -12.94 3.54
C GLY A 46 -2.47 -12.77 4.78
N THR A 47 -3.56 -12.03 4.71
CA THR A 47 -4.49 -11.84 5.80
C THR A 47 -5.90 -11.60 5.28
N ASP A 48 -6.90 -11.94 6.09
CA ASP A 48 -8.30 -11.63 5.81
C ASP A 48 -8.73 -10.32 6.46
N ALA A 49 -7.86 -9.69 7.24
CA ALA A 49 -8.20 -8.44 7.90
C ALA A 49 -8.28 -7.30 6.88
N ALA A 50 -9.20 -6.39 7.11
CA ALA A 50 -9.34 -5.21 6.27
C ALA A 50 -8.18 -4.25 6.54
N ALA A 51 -7.66 -3.64 5.47
CA ALA A 51 -6.59 -2.66 5.58
C ALA A 51 -7.18 -1.25 5.63
N THR A 52 -6.55 -0.39 6.42
CA THR A 52 -6.83 1.04 6.42
C THR A 52 -5.72 1.74 5.65
N TRP A 53 -6.10 2.48 4.62
CA TRP A 53 -5.16 3.13 3.72
C TRP A 53 -5.10 4.62 3.99
N THR A 54 -3.89 5.14 4.10
CA THR A 54 -3.65 6.58 4.25
C THR A 54 -2.52 6.99 3.33
N VAL A 55 -2.49 8.28 2.96
CA VAL A 55 -1.44 8.83 2.11
C VAL A 55 -0.81 10.02 2.82
N ALA A 56 0.51 10.13 2.71
CA ALA A 56 1.24 11.22 3.36
C ALA A 56 0.97 12.56 2.69
N ASP A 57 0.79 12.58 1.36
CA ASP A 57 0.56 13.81 0.61
C ASP A 57 -0.59 13.60 -0.37
N ALA A 58 -1.77 14.05 0.02
CA ALA A 58 -2.97 13.89 -0.80
C ALA A 58 -2.98 14.80 -2.03
N SER A 59 -2.04 15.72 -2.14
CA SER A 59 -1.91 16.55 -3.34
C SER A 59 -1.22 15.82 -4.50
N VAL A 60 -0.50 14.75 -4.21
CA VAL A 60 0.16 13.92 -5.22
C VAL A 60 -0.76 12.81 -5.73
N LEU A 61 -1.46 12.17 -4.81
CA LEU A 61 -2.44 11.14 -5.15
C LEU A 61 -3.51 11.08 -4.08
N SER A 62 -4.64 10.51 -4.43
CA SER A 62 -5.68 10.18 -3.46
C SER A 62 -5.80 8.66 -3.35
N ILE A 63 -6.21 8.18 -2.18
CA ILE A 63 -6.42 6.76 -1.97
C ILE A 63 -7.78 6.56 -1.30
N SER A 64 -8.52 5.57 -1.78
CA SER A 64 -9.83 5.25 -1.23
C SER A 64 -9.71 4.24 -0.09
N ALA A 65 -10.80 4.00 0.62
CA ALA A 65 -10.83 3.07 1.74
C ALA A 65 -10.52 1.63 1.32
N ASP A 66 -10.70 1.28 0.06
CA ASP A 66 -10.42 -0.05 -0.46
C ASP A 66 -9.08 -0.15 -1.18
N GLY A 67 -8.25 0.89 -1.08
CA GLY A 67 -6.91 0.85 -1.63
C GLY A 67 -6.77 1.32 -3.07
N LEU A 68 -7.79 1.96 -3.62
CA LEU A 68 -7.72 2.49 -4.99
C LEU A 68 -6.93 3.80 -4.99
N ILE A 69 -5.80 3.81 -5.71
CA ILE A 69 -4.95 4.98 -5.85
C ILE A 69 -5.34 5.72 -7.12
N THR A 70 -5.64 7.00 -6.99
CA THR A 70 -5.89 7.88 -8.12
C THR A 70 -4.81 8.96 -8.14
N PRO A 71 -3.92 8.97 -9.15
CA PRO A 71 -2.89 10.00 -9.24
C PRO A 71 -3.50 11.37 -9.46
N VAL A 72 -2.94 12.38 -8.78
CA VAL A 72 -3.35 13.77 -8.94
C VAL A 72 -2.31 14.54 -9.73
N LYS A 73 -1.03 14.32 -9.44
CA LYS A 73 0.08 14.96 -10.16
C LYS A 73 1.32 14.08 -10.10
N VAL A 74 2.28 14.38 -10.95
CA VAL A 74 3.59 13.73 -10.94
C VAL A 74 4.31 14.06 -9.62
N GLY A 75 4.88 13.06 -8.98
CA GLY A 75 5.60 13.24 -7.73
C GLY A 75 5.75 11.92 -6.99
N THR A 76 6.35 11.99 -5.81
CA THR A 76 6.57 10.83 -4.95
C THR A 76 5.93 11.08 -3.60
N THR A 77 5.18 10.09 -3.12
CA THR A 77 4.60 10.15 -1.78
C THR A 77 4.58 8.76 -1.17
N THR A 78 4.19 8.68 0.08
CA THR A 78 4.13 7.42 0.83
C THR A 78 2.69 7.10 1.18
N VAL A 79 2.29 5.87 0.91
CA VAL A 79 0.99 5.34 1.32
C VAL A 79 1.22 4.34 2.45
N THR A 80 0.39 4.43 3.46
CA THR A 80 0.47 3.54 4.62
C THR A 80 -0.77 2.66 4.67
N ALA A 81 -0.56 1.36 4.78
CA ALA A 81 -1.64 0.38 5.00
C ALA A 81 -1.52 -0.17 6.40
N THR A 82 -2.57 -0.04 7.19
CA THR A 82 -2.62 -0.58 8.55
C THR A 82 -3.57 -1.77 8.57
N VAL A 83 -3.08 -2.92 8.96
CA VAL A 83 -3.82 -4.17 8.94
C VAL A 83 -3.61 -4.89 10.27
N GLY A 84 -4.64 -4.95 11.10
CA GLY A 84 -4.60 -5.76 12.32
C GLY A 84 -3.45 -5.47 13.26
N GLY A 85 -2.98 -4.23 13.32
CA GLY A 85 -1.82 -3.85 14.11
C GLY A 85 -0.51 -3.83 13.34
N ALA A 86 -0.46 -4.40 12.15
CA ALA A 86 0.71 -4.30 11.27
C ALA A 86 0.61 -3.04 10.42
N VAL A 87 1.74 -2.40 10.17
CA VAL A 87 1.82 -1.19 9.36
C VAL A 87 2.73 -1.46 8.17
N LEU A 88 2.19 -1.29 6.97
CA LEU A 88 2.94 -1.45 5.73
C LEU A 88 3.12 -0.08 5.08
N THR A 89 4.32 0.19 4.64
CA THR A 89 4.65 1.45 3.99
C THR A 89 4.93 1.21 2.52
N ILE A 90 4.27 1.96 1.66
CA ILE A 90 4.43 1.86 0.21
C ILE A 90 4.92 3.19 -0.32
N THR A 91 6.05 3.21 -0.99
CA THR A 91 6.53 4.39 -1.68
C THR A 91 5.93 4.40 -3.07
N VAL A 92 5.10 5.40 -3.35
CA VAL A 92 4.43 5.52 -4.65
C VAL A 92 5.07 6.66 -5.44
N ARG A 93 5.53 6.32 -6.63
CA ARG A 93 6.11 7.29 -7.55
C ARG A 93 5.20 7.44 -8.75
N ILE A 94 4.82 8.66 -9.04
CA ILE A 94 3.99 9.00 -10.20
C ILE A 94 4.87 9.72 -11.21
N LYS A 95 5.08 9.09 -12.33
CA LYS A 95 6.00 9.62 -13.35
C LYS A 95 5.35 9.75 -14.70
#